data_8ae91cf0c284318752247bd736af9cb8
#
_entry.id   8ae91cf0c284318752247bd736af9cb8
#
_cell.length_a   1.000
_cell.length_b   1.000
_cell.length_c   1.000
_cell.angle_alpha   90.00
_cell.angle_beta   90.00
_cell.angle_gamma   90.00
#
_symmetry.space_group_name_H-M   'P 1'
#
loop_
_entity.id
_entity.type
_entity.pdbx_description
1 polymer ?
#
loop_
_entity_poly.entity_id
_entity_poly.type
_entity_poly.pdbx_seq_one_letter_code
_entity_poly.pdbx_strand_id
1 'polypeptide(L)'
;MSDHAQLPAELQGEVKTLVQQTRQRSGWPARRTLAALEIASGTYYRWCQPKALTESVPSNRGPRGRGSMYEVLESERRTIIEYAMTHPEVRHRELAWKMLDDGVCAVSSSTVYRVLRESNLVCRWKPKERRQGTDRPPPPTKPDQLWQTDIRYTKVRERNYYLLSFVDAYSRYVVHHELLTTMDGLSVSVGAAAAIETLPQEVRPTIQSDHGSGFIAREFAGTLAESGVGHTLIRPHTPTDNGIIERYHRTIGEKIEEHELEDFTQAKAVIAGIIDHDNHRRLHSSLSYLRPVDYYRGDPTTLLAERRRKLQQARELRK
;
A
#
# COMPACT_ATOMS: atom_id res chain seq x y z
N MET A 1 -11.74 11.42 -19.69
CA MET A 1 -13.13 11.78 -19.93
C MET A 1 -13.66 10.81 -20.97
N SER A 2 -14.44 9.84 -20.59
CA SER A 2 -15.18 8.97 -21.50
C SER A 2 -16.50 8.69 -20.83
N ASP A 3 -17.37 9.67 -21.02
CA ASP A 3 -18.80 9.50 -20.80
C ASP A 3 -19.28 8.47 -21.82
N HIS A 4 -19.56 7.26 -21.40
CA HIS A 4 -20.26 6.27 -22.21
C HIS A 4 -21.75 6.65 -22.23
N ALA A 5 -22.07 7.74 -22.94
CA ALA A 5 -23.44 8.05 -23.29
C ALA A 5 -24.02 6.87 -24.06
N GLN A 6 -25.02 6.19 -23.49
CA GLN A 6 -25.76 5.16 -24.24
C GLN A 6 -26.44 5.84 -25.42
N LEU A 7 -26.04 5.43 -26.64
CA LEU A 7 -26.71 5.92 -27.85
C LEU A 7 -28.24 5.64 -27.77
N PRO A 8 -29.09 6.61 -28.13
CA PRO A 8 -30.54 6.42 -28.21
C PRO A 8 -30.94 5.21 -29.05
N ALA A 9 -32.02 4.54 -28.69
CA ALA A 9 -32.46 3.30 -29.39
C ALA A 9 -32.67 3.49 -30.88
N GLU A 10 -33.13 4.66 -31.30
CA GLU A 10 -33.31 5.04 -32.70
C GLU A 10 -31.99 5.04 -33.46
N LEU A 11 -30.96 5.72 -32.93
CA LEU A 11 -29.62 5.71 -33.54
C LEU A 11 -28.97 4.32 -33.54
N GLN A 12 -29.24 3.48 -32.54
CA GLN A 12 -28.81 2.07 -32.58
C GLN A 12 -29.43 1.31 -33.75
N GLY A 13 -30.70 1.57 -34.10
CA GLY A 13 -31.40 1.01 -35.26
C GLY A 13 -30.75 1.48 -36.56
N GLU A 14 -30.47 2.76 -36.69
CA GLU A 14 -29.81 3.31 -37.89
C GLU A 14 -28.41 2.73 -38.12
N VAL A 15 -27.61 2.62 -37.05
CA VAL A 15 -26.27 2.00 -37.12
C VAL A 15 -26.35 0.54 -37.57
N LYS A 16 -27.32 -0.23 -37.09
CA LYS A 16 -27.52 -1.64 -37.53
C LYS A 16 -27.86 -1.70 -39.03
N THR A 17 -28.76 -0.86 -39.48
CA THR A 17 -29.15 -0.77 -40.90
C THR A 17 -27.98 -0.37 -41.77
N LEU A 18 -27.21 0.66 -41.35
CA LEU A 18 -26.04 1.13 -42.10
C LEU A 18 -24.96 0.04 -42.22
N VAL A 19 -24.64 -0.66 -41.14
CA VAL A 19 -23.66 -1.76 -41.15
C VAL A 19 -24.12 -2.88 -42.09
N GLN A 20 -25.41 -3.22 -42.08
CA GLN A 20 -25.98 -4.25 -42.95
C GLN A 20 -25.96 -3.84 -44.44
N GLN A 21 -26.36 -2.62 -44.76
CA GLN A 21 -26.31 -2.05 -46.10
C GLN A 21 -24.90 -1.96 -46.65
N THR A 22 -23.95 -1.49 -45.84
CA THR A 22 -22.53 -1.40 -46.23
C THR A 22 -21.96 -2.77 -46.52
N ARG A 23 -22.31 -3.79 -45.71
CA ARG A 23 -21.90 -5.18 -45.95
C ARG A 23 -22.48 -5.74 -47.28
N GLN A 24 -23.73 -5.42 -47.58
CA GLN A 24 -24.37 -5.88 -48.83
C GLN A 24 -23.78 -5.20 -50.08
N ARG A 25 -23.46 -3.91 -50.01
CA ARG A 25 -22.96 -3.12 -51.13
C ARG A 25 -21.47 -3.30 -51.40
N SER A 26 -20.66 -3.41 -50.39
CA SER A 26 -19.19 -3.39 -50.50
C SER A 26 -18.49 -4.69 -50.08
N GLY A 27 -19.23 -5.65 -49.51
CA GLY A 27 -18.65 -6.86 -48.91
C GLY A 27 -17.81 -6.63 -47.66
N TRP A 28 -17.79 -5.42 -47.13
CA TRP A 28 -16.98 -5.09 -45.97
C TRP A 28 -17.44 -5.82 -44.70
N PRO A 29 -16.50 -6.36 -43.92
CA PRO A 29 -16.87 -6.93 -42.62
C PRO A 29 -17.37 -5.83 -41.67
N ALA A 30 -18.40 -6.14 -40.86
CA ALA A 30 -19.03 -5.19 -39.95
C ALA A 30 -18.02 -4.37 -39.10
N ARG A 31 -16.92 -5.02 -38.63
CA ARG A 31 -15.87 -4.37 -37.86
C ARG A 31 -15.22 -3.16 -38.56
N ARG A 32 -15.16 -3.17 -39.92
CA ARG A 32 -14.55 -2.07 -40.68
C ARG A 32 -15.48 -0.84 -40.69
N THR A 33 -16.77 -1.06 -40.87
CA THR A 33 -17.78 0.00 -40.81
C THR A 33 -17.90 0.56 -39.39
N LEU A 34 -17.86 -0.30 -38.37
CA LEU A 34 -17.91 0.11 -36.99
C LEU A 34 -16.67 0.91 -36.54
N ALA A 35 -15.49 0.55 -37.08
CA ALA A 35 -14.26 1.34 -36.82
C ALA A 35 -14.35 2.75 -37.42
N ALA A 36 -14.95 2.91 -38.63
CA ALA A 36 -15.18 4.20 -39.26
C ALA A 36 -16.23 5.05 -38.52
N LEU A 37 -17.13 4.41 -37.77
CA LEU A 37 -18.13 5.06 -36.92
C LEU A 37 -17.67 5.25 -35.46
N GLU A 38 -16.43 4.87 -35.14
CA GLU A 38 -15.85 4.87 -33.78
C GLU A 38 -16.68 4.08 -32.74
N ILE A 39 -17.39 3.05 -33.20
CA ILE A 39 -18.23 2.20 -32.37
C ILE A 39 -17.50 0.89 -32.05
N ALA A 40 -17.36 0.58 -30.77
CA ALA A 40 -16.77 -0.68 -30.33
C ALA A 40 -17.62 -1.87 -30.77
N SER A 41 -16.98 -2.87 -31.41
CA SER A 41 -17.68 -4.06 -31.97
C SER A 41 -18.53 -4.79 -30.91
N GLY A 42 -18.04 -4.88 -29.64
CA GLY A 42 -18.80 -5.47 -28.54
C GLY A 42 -20.10 -4.73 -28.20
N THR A 43 -20.13 -3.41 -28.39
CA THR A 43 -21.34 -2.59 -28.21
C THR A 43 -22.37 -2.88 -29.28
N TYR A 44 -21.93 -2.93 -30.56
CA TYR A 44 -22.79 -3.26 -31.68
C TYR A 44 -23.41 -4.67 -31.56
N TYR A 45 -22.62 -5.71 -31.30
CA TYR A 45 -23.13 -7.07 -31.16
C TYR A 45 -24.08 -7.22 -29.98
N ARG A 46 -23.91 -6.43 -28.90
CA ARG A 46 -24.86 -6.37 -27.78
C ARG A 46 -26.21 -5.80 -28.23
N TRP A 47 -26.23 -4.81 -29.12
CA TRP A 47 -27.46 -4.28 -29.70
C TRP A 47 -28.13 -5.26 -30.65
N CYS A 48 -27.36 -6.11 -31.35
CA CYS A 48 -27.88 -7.10 -32.27
C CYS A 48 -28.43 -8.35 -31.61
N GLN A 49 -28.12 -8.58 -30.33
CA GLN A 49 -28.77 -9.66 -29.60
C GLN A 49 -30.28 -9.39 -29.51
N PRO A 50 -31.16 -10.35 -29.88
CA PRO A 50 -32.59 -10.19 -29.69
C PRO A 50 -32.79 -9.84 -28.23
N LYS A 51 -33.43 -8.69 -27.99
CA LYS A 51 -34.08 -8.47 -26.66
C LYS A 51 -35.11 -9.59 -26.61
N ALA A 52 -34.75 -10.70 -25.97
CA ALA A 52 -35.76 -11.62 -25.47
C ALA A 52 -36.78 -10.73 -24.80
N LEU A 53 -38.05 -10.83 -25.22
CA LEU A 53 -39.17 -10.27 -24.46
C LEU A 53 -39.07 -10.83 -23.06
N THR A 54 -38.36 -10.08 -22.22
CA THR A 54 -38.34 -10.31 -20.81
C THR A 54 -39.63 -9.62 -20.28
N GLU A 55 -40.72 -10.27 -20.47
CA GLU A 55 -41.37 -10.80 -19.24
C GLU A 55 -40.26 -11.37 -18.41
N SER A 56 -40.03 -10.77 -17.27
CA SER A 56 -38.96 -11.05 -16.33
C SER A 56 -38.69 -12.55 -16.21
N VAL A 57 -37.90 -13.09 -17.17
CA VAL A 57 -37.16 -14.31 -16.87
C VAL A 57 -36.16 -13.83 -15.84
N PRO A 58 -36.31 -14.17 -14.56
CA PRO A 58 -35.30 -13.92 -13.57
C PRO A 58 -34.04 -14.46 -14.20
N SER A 59 -33.02 -13.58 -14.35
CA SER A 59 -31.71 -14.01 -14.83
C SER A 59 -31.47 -15.37 -14.20
N ASN A 60 -31.09 -16.39 -14.97
CA ASN A 60 -30.89 -17.75 -14.47
C ASN A 60 -29.63 -17.86 -13.57
N ARG A 61 -29.19 -16.74 -13.05
CA ARG A 61 -28.65 -16.53 -11.72
C ARG A 61 -29.86 -16.50 -10.79
N GLY A 62 -30.39 -17.67 -10.49
CA GLY A 62 -31.33 -17.87 -9.41
C GLY A 62 -30.85 -17.12 -8.16
N PRO A 63 -31.70 -16.79 -7.20
CA PRO A 63 -31.28 -16.14 -5.96
C PRO A 63 -30.06 -16.92 -5.49
N ARG A 64 -28.88 -16.25 -5.48
CA ARG A 64 -27.58 -16.88 -5.23
C ARG A 64 -27.81 -17.83 -4.07
N GLY A 65 -27.78 -19.16 -4.37
CA GLY A 65 -28.32 -20.14 -3.45
C GLY A 65 -27.72 -19.89 -2.08
N ARG A 66 -28.56 -19.78 -1.07
CA ARG A 66 -28.14 -19.72 0.33
C ARG A 66 -27.13 -20.85 0.50
N GLY A 67 -25.87 -20.51 0.83
CA GLY A 67 -24.81 -21.50 1.05
C GLY A 67 -23.65 -21.49 0.05
N SER A 68 -23.47 -20.47 -0.78
CA SER A 68 -22.20 -20.28 -1.47
C SER A 68 -21.11 -19.97 -0.46
N MET A 69 -19.98 -20.71 -0.49
CA MET A 69 -18.80 -20.45 0.36
C MET A 69 -18.24 -19.03 0.22
N TYR A 70 -18.73 -18.25 -0.73
CA TYR A 70 -18.39 -16.85 -0.97
C TYR A 70 -19.52 -15.89 -0.57
N GLU A 71 -20.62 -16.41 -0.05
CA GLU A 71 -21.71 -15.59 0.45
C GLU A 71 -21.31 -14.99 1.81
N VAL A 72 -21.50 -13.68 1.94
CA VAL A 72 -21.26 -12.97 3.20
C VAL A 72 -22.51 -13.13 4.05
N LEU A 73 -22.36 -13.66 5.25
CA LEU A 73 -23.45 -13.77 6.19
C LEU A 73 -23.92 -12.38 6.64
N GLU A 74 -25.19 -12.22 6.93
CA GLU A 74 -25.74 -10.93 7.37
C GLU A 74 -25.10 -10.45 8.69
N SER A 75 -24.73 -11.36 9.58
CA SER A 75 -23.94 -11.08 10.77
C SER A 75 -22.55 -10.52 10.43
N GLU A 76 -21.85 -11.15 9.47
CA GLU A 76 -20.55 -10.67 9.00
C GLU A 76 -20.64 -9.29 8.34
N ARG A 77 -21.71 -9.03 7.57
CA ARG A 77 -21.97 -7.72 6.96
C ARG A 77 -22.09 -6.63 8.02
N ARG A 78 -22.87 -6.86 9.07
CA ARG A 78 -23.02 -5.91 10.18
C ARG A 78 -21.69 -5.68 10.89
N THR A 79 -20.99 -6.74 11.23
CA THR A 79 -19.67 -6.67 11.87
C THR A 79 -18.67 -5.87 11.04
N ILE A 80 -18.61 -6.05 9.70
CA ILE A 80 -17.73 -5.28 8.82
C ILE A 80 -18.06 -3.78 8.88
N ILE A 81 -19.35 -3.42 8.85
CA ILE A 81 -19.80 -2.02 8.88
C ILE A 81 -19.47 -1.40 10.24
N GLU A 82 -19.80 -2.06 11.34
CA GLU A 82 -19.53 -1.59 12.69
C GLU A 82 -18.02 -1.38 12.93
N TYR A 83 -17.22 -2.37 12.52
CA TYR A 83 -15.78 -2.28 12.66
C TYR A 83 -15.17 -1.17 11.78
N ALA A 84 -15.70 -0.93 10.59
CA ALA A 84 -15.28 0.18 9.75
C ALA A 84 -15.64 1.56 10.34
N MET A 85 -16.78 1.67 11.01
CA MET A 85 -17.21 2.91 11.66
C MET A 85 -16.35 3.26 12.88
N THR A 86 -15.80 2.25 13.57
CA THR A 86 -14.86 2.46 14.69
C THR A 86 -13.41 2.69 14.23
N HIS A 87 -13.11 2.45 12.95
CA HIS A 87 -11.79 2.64 12.35
C HIS A 87 -11.87 3.39 11.01
N PRO A 88 -12.37 4.62 10.98
CA PRO A 88 -12.64 5.36 9.75
C PRO A 88 -11.40 5.68 8.92
N GLU A 89 -10.24 5.76 9.55
CA GLU A 89 -8.94 6.01 8.93
C GLU A 89 -8.36 4.78 8.22
N VAL A 90 -8.85 3.57 8.54
CA VAL A 90 -8.29 2.32 8.04
C VAL A 90 -8.90 1.95 6.69
N ARG A 91 -8.06 1.65 5.71
CA ARG A 91 -8.52 1.28 4.36
C ARG A 91 -9.03 -0.16 4.30
N HIS A 92 -10.00 -0.44 3.43
CA HIS A 92 -10.67 -1.73 3.30
C HIS A 92 -9.73 -2.96 3.22
N ARG A 93 -8.54 -2.82 2.63
CA ARG A 93 -7.56 -3.93 2.56
C ARG A 93 -6.91 -4.19 3.92
N GLU A 94 -6.49 -3.14 4.58
CA GLU A 94 -5.92 -3.19 5.93
C GLU A 94 -6.98 -3.62 6.95
N LEU A 95 -8.19 -3.06 6.84
CA LEU A 95 -9.34 -3.41 7.67
C LEU A 95 -9.64 -4.91 7.64
N ALA A 96 -9.58 -5.55 6.46
CA ALA A 96 -9.80 -6.99 6.33
C ALA A 96 -8.79 -7.81 7.13
N TRP A 97 -7.53 -7.41 7.11
CA TRP A 97 -6.48 -8.11 7.85
C TRP A 97 -6.58 -7.85 9.35
N LYS A 98 -6.89 -6.61 9.74
CA LYS A 98 -7.08 -6.23 11.14
C LYS A 98 -8.24 -7.02 11.77
N MET A 99 -9.41 -7.07 11.11
CA MET A 99 -10.53 -7.90 11.56
C MET A 99 -10.19 -9.39 11.67
N LEU A 100 -9.36 -9.91 10.75
CA LEU A 100 -8.92 -11.30 10.78
C LEU A 100 -7.97 -11.58 11.96
N ASP A 101 -7.02 -10.68 12.21
CA ASP A 101 -6.06 -10.80 13.31
C ASP A 101 -6.74 -10.67 14.66
N ASP A 102 -7.67 -9.72 14.80
CA ASP A 102 -8.47 -9.51 16.01
C ASP A 102 -9.54 -10.62 16.22
N GLY A 103 -9.67 -11.56 15.29
CA GLY A 103 -10.65 -12.65 15.38
C GLY A 103 -12.11 -12.23 15.22
N VAL A 104 -12.35 -11.02 14.74
CA VAL A 104 -13.70 -10.42 14.63
C VAL A 104 -14.46 -10.95 13.42
N CYS A 105 -13.81 -10.98 12.24
CA CYS A 105 -14.43 -11.48 11.01
C CYS A 105 -13.35 -11.96 10.02
N ALA A 106 -13.54 -13.16 9.45
CA ALA A 106 -12.62 -13.78 8.51
C ALA A 106 -13.13 -13.70 7.07
N VAL A 107 -12.94 -12.56 6.42
CA VAL A 107 -13.39 -12.27 5.05
C VAL A 107 -12.26 -11.72 4.18
N SER A 108 -12.40 -11.86 2.86
CA SER A 108 -11.42 -11.29 1.93
C SER A 108 -11.54 -9.77 1.83
N SER A 109 -10.45 -9.09 1.51
CA SER A 109 -10.45 -7.64 1.28
C SER A 109 -11.41 -7.21 0.15
N SER A 110 -11.65 -8.06 -0.85
CA SER A 110 -12.64 -7.81 -1.90
C SER A 110 -14.08 -7.86 -1.36
N THR A 111 -14.33 -8.72 -0.38
CA THR A 111 -15.61 -8.80 0.31
C THR A 111 -15.85 -7.55 1.15
N VAL A 112 -14.86 -7.13 1.95
CA VAL A 112 -14.93 -5.87 2.71
C VAL A 112 -15.21 -4.69 1.79
N TYR A 113 -14.48 -4.59 0.67
CA TYR A 113 -14.71 -3.52 -0.31
C TYR A 113 -16.15 -3.50 -0.84
N ARG A 114 -16.73 -4.66 -1.18
CA ARG A 114 -18.12 -4.75 -1.67
C ARG A 114 -19.12 -4.28 -0.63
N VAL A 115 -19.00 -4.76 0.61
CA VAL A 115 -19.87 -4.37 1.72
C VAL A 115 -19.79 -2.87 1.99
N LEU A 116 -18.58 -2.31 2.10
CA LEU A 116 -18.40 -0.88 2.34
C LEU A 116 -18.88 -0.02 1.17
N ARG A 117 -18.73 -0.51 -0.07
CA ARG A 117 -19.23 0.18 -1.27
C ARG A 117 -20.76 0.24 -1.28
N GLU A 118 -21.42 -0.87 -0.96
CA GLU A 118 -22.88 -0.94 -0.87
C GLU A 118 -23.43 -0.02 0.23
N SER A 119 -22.66 0.18 1.30
CA SER A 119 -23.01 1.06 2.42
C SER A 119 -22.49 2.51 2.25
N ASN A 120 -21.93 2.87 1.09
CA ASN A 120 -21.31 4.18 0.81
C ASN A 120 -20.16 4.59 1.78
N LEU A 121 -19.48 3.62 2.38
CA LEU A 121 -18.39 3.82 3.33
C LEU A 121 -16.99 3.71 2.70
N VAL A 122 -16.88 3.64 1.38
CA VAL A 122 -15.57 3.55 0.69
C VAL A 122 -14.98 4.93 0.49
N CYS A 123 -13.78 5.15 1.03
CA CYS A 123 -12.99 6.33 0.75
C CYS A 123 -12.60 6.39 -0.75
N ARG A 124 -12.88 7.53 -1.42
CA ARG A 124 -12.54 7.76 -2.83
C ARG A 124 -11.06 8.09 -2.96
N TRP A 125 -10.24 7.07 -3.27
CA TRP A 125 -8.82 7.26 -3.56
C TRP A 125 -8.55 7.26 -5.06
N LYS A 126 -7.76 8.25 -5.54
CA LYS A 126 -7.27 8.28 -6.92
C LYS A 126 -5.89 7.59 -6.97
N PRO A 127 -5.70 6.50 -7.75
CA PRO A 127 -4.39 5.88 -7.90
C PRO A 127 -3.42 6.84 -8.59
N LYS A 128 -2.19 6.96 -8.08
CA LYS A 128 -1.10 7.63 -8.80
C LYS A 128 -0.56 6.69 -9.86
N GLU A 129 -0.24 7.25 -11.05
CA GLU A 129 0.39 6.48 -12.12
C GLU A 129 1.71 5.84 -11.65
N ARG A 130 1.90 4.57 -11.98
CA ARG A 130 3.15 3.86 -11.72
C ARG A 130 4.20 4.31 -12.73
N ARG A 131 5.28 4.92 -12.27
CA ARG A 131 6.48 5.10 -13.09
C ARG A 131 7.12 3.73 -13.36
N GLN A 132 7.46 3.46 -14.61
CA GLN A 132 8.13 2.22 -15.02
C GLN A 132 9.51 2.11 -14.38
N GLY A 133 9.89 0.88 -14.01
CA GLY A 133 11.04 0.60 -13.17
C GLY A 133 12.38 0.91 -13.83
N THR A 134 13.27 1.50 -13.06
CA THR A 134 14.69 1.53 -13.27
C THR A 134 15.34 0.24 -12.79
N ASP A 135 16.49 -0.10 -13.33
CA ASP A 135 17.33 -1.23 -12.91
C ASP A 135 17.69 -1.08 -11.41
N ARG A 136 17.05 -1.85 -10.56
CA ARG A 136 17.21 -1.79 -9.10
C ARG A 136 18.05 -2.94 -8.61
N PRO A 137 18.95 -2.74 -7.64
CA PRO A 137 19.61 -3.84 -6.98
C PRO A 137 18.55 -4.78 -6.36
N PRO A 138 18.85 -6.10 -6.25
CA PRO A 138 17.94 -7.04 -5.65
C PRO A 138 17.57 -6.61 -4.23
N PRO A 139 16.28 -6.74 -3.83
CA PRO A 139 15.85 -6.36 -2.49
C PRO A 139 16.50 -7.27 -1.44
N PRO A 140 16.74 -6.77 -0.21
CA PRO A 140 17.22 -7.59 0.88
C PRO A 140 16.23 -8.73 1.19
N THR A 141 16.76 -9.89 1.60
CA THR A 141 16.00 -11.13 1.82
C THR A 141 15.81 -11.46 3.30
N LYS A 142 16.55 -10.80 4.19
CA LYS A 142 16.46 -10.96 5.65
C LYS A 142 16.73 -9.63 6.36
N PRO A 143 16.34 -9.51 7.65
CA PRO A 143 16.66 -8.33 8.46
C PRO A 143 18.17 -8.06 8.52
N ASP A 144 18.50 -6.83 8.78
CA ASP A 144 19.86 -6.35 9.04
C ASP A 144 20.87 -6.62 7.90
N GLN A 145 20.39 -6.78 6.66
CA GLN A 145 21.26 -6.79 5.46
C GLN A 145 21.53 -5.38 4.94
N LEU A 146 20.49 -4.56 4.89
CA LEU A 146 20.56 -3.19 4.37
C LEU A 146 19.71 -2.27 5.24
N TRP A 147 20.32 -1.26 5.80
CA TRP A 147 19.62 -0.17 6.46
C TRP A 147 19.66 1.08 5.59
N GLN A 148 18.55 1.74 5.41
CA GLN A 148 18.50 3.06 4.82
C GLN A 148 18.48 4.11 5.94
N THR A 149 19.30 5.13 5.81
CA THR A 149 19.35 6.27 6.72
C THR A 149 19.12 7.57 5.98
N ASP A 150 18.45 8.50 6.65
CA ASP A 150 18.18 9.83 6.15
C ASP A 150 17.80 10.76 7.31
N ILE A 151 17.86 12.06 7.08
CA ILE A 151 17.53 13.11 8.04
C ILE A 151 16.30 13.88 7.58
N ARG A 152 15.24 13.87 8.41
CA ARG A 152 14.05 14.70 8.19
C ARG A 152 14.13 15.98 9.02
N TYR A 153 13.88 17.11 8.39
CA TYR A 153 13.64 18.37 9.10
C TYR A 153 12.31 18.30 9.85
N THR A 154 12.36 18.60 11.14
CA THR A 154 11.19 18.61 12.03
C THR A 154 11.13 19.93 12.74
N LYS A 155 10.04 20.67 12.56
CA LYS A 155 9.82 21.96 13.19
C LYS A 155 9.19 21.75 14.58
N VAL A 156 9.83 22.31 15.62
CA VAL A 156 9.29 22.37 16.98
C VAL A 156 9.18 23.84 17.35
N ARG A 157 7.93 24.37 17.41
CA ARG A 157 7.66 25.81 17.42
C ARG A 157 8.37 26.50 16.24
N GLU A 158 9.27 27.46 16.56
CA GLU A 158 9.99 28.25 15.56
C GLU A 158 11.40 27.70 15.23
N ARG A 159 11.79 26.56 15.83
CA ARG A 159 13.13 25.97 15.62
C ARG A 159 13.07 24.70 14.77
N ASN A 160 14.05 24.52 13.90
CA ASN A 160 14.26 23.29 13.17
C ASN A 160 15.14 22.33 13.96
N TYR A 161 14.70 21.09 14.00
CA TYR A 161 15.43 19.93 14.52
C TYR A 161 15.56 18.88 13.43
N TYR A 162 16.38 17.89 13.63
CA TYR A 162 16.79 16.94 12.61
C TYR A 162 16.51 15.52 13.09
N LEU A 163 15.46 14.90 12.56
CA LEU A 163 15.13 13.52 12.88
C LEU A 163 16.00 12.59 12.03
N LEU A 164 17.07 12.07 12.61
CA LEU A 164 17.88 11.00 12.05
C LEU A 164 17.14 9.67 12.26
N SER A 165 17.05 8.83 11.24
CA SER A 165 16.40 7.53 11.31
C SER A 165 17.19 6.46 10.54
N PHE A 166 17.23 5.25 11.08
CA PHE A 166 17.78 4.05 10.45
C PHE A 166 16.65 3.05 10.28
N VAL A 167 16.34 2.69 9.04
CA VAL A 167 15.21 1.83 8.68
C VAL A 167 15.74 0.57 8.01
N ASP A 168 15.42 -0.60 8.56
CA ASP A 168 15.74 -1.87 7.91
C ASP A 168 14.95 -2.03 6.61
N ALA A 169 15.67 -2.22 5.52
CA ALA A 169 15.07 -2.24 4.19
C ALA A 169 14.25 -3.51 3.89
N TYR A 170 14.46 -4.59 4.62
CA TYR A 170 13.66 -5.81 4.51
C TYR A 170 12.32 -5.68 5.25
N SER A 171 12.39 -5.39 6.53
CA SER A 171 11.24 -5.40 7.46
C SER A 171 10.50 -4.07 7.55
N ARG A 172 11.09 -2.97 7.08
CA ARG A 172 10.60 -1.58 7.30
C ARG A 172 10.64 -1.15 8.77
N TYR A 173 11.28 -1.94 9.64
CA TYR A 173 11.42 -1.63 11.05
C TYR A 173 12.39 -0.47 11.23
N VAL A 174 12.02 0.51 12.04
CA VAL A 174 12.90 1.61 12.43
C VAL A 174 13.79 1.09 13.55
N VAL A 175 15.03 0.79 13.22
CA VAL A 175 16.01 0.20 14.12
C VAL A 175 16.45 1.21 15.17
N HIS A 176 16.70 2.43 14.72
CA HIS A 176 17.10 3.55 15.59
C HIS A 176 16.57 4.87 15.05
N HIS A 177 16.27 5.77 15.94
CA HIS A 177 15.93 7.15 15.61
C HIS A 177 16.39 8.09 16.68
N GLU A 178 16.77 9.30 16.28
CA GLU A 178 17.17 10.35 17.22
C GLU A 178 16.78 11.73 16.69
N LEU A 179 16.25 12.58 17.58
CA LEU A 179 15.99 13.97 17.25
C LEU A 179 17.23 14.79 17.64
N LEU A 180 17.94 15.30 16.63
CA LEU A 180 19.19 16.04 16.78
C LEU A 180 18.95 17.54 16.75
N THR A 181 19.83 18.29 17.40
CA THR A 181 19.86 19.77 17.33
C THR A 181 20.68 20.28 16.16
N THR A 182 21.62 19.47 15.67
CA THR A 182 22.47 19.74 14.50
C THR A 182 22.55 18.51 13.62
N MET A 183 22.93 18.67 12.35
CA MET A 183 23.13 17.55 11.41
C MET A 183 24.58 17.45 10.92
N ASP A 184 25.54 17.87 11.79
CA ASP A 184 26.96 17.74 11.51
C ASP A 184 27.43 16.27 11.56
N GLY A 185 28.61 16.00 11.03
CA GLY A 185 29.18 14.66 10.93
C GLY A 185 29.31 13.96 12.30
N LEU A 186 29.65 14.69 13.36
CA LEU A 186 29.78 14.12 14.70
C LEU A 186 28.42 13.65 15.26
N SER A 187 27.40 14.51 15.19
CA SER A 187 26.04 14.18 15.66
C SER A 187 25.48 12.97 14.94
N VAL A 188 25.64 12.90 13.61
CA VAL A 188 25.20 11.76 12.79
C VAL A 188 25.99 10.49 13.13
N SER A 189 27.30 10.62 13.40
CA SER A 189 28.16 9.51 13.80
C SER A 189 27.77 8.90 15.13
N VAL A 190 27.45 9.73 16.14
CA VAL A 190 26.96 9.27 17.43
C VAL A 190 25.64 8.51 17.29
N GLY A 191 24.69 9.01 16.47
CA GLY A 191 23.44 8.32 16.19
C GLY A 191 23.65 6.99 15.45
N ALA A 192 24.64 6.93 14.54
CA ALA A 192 24.99 5.67 13.87
C ALA A 192 25.61 4.66 14.83
N ALA A 193 26.53 5.08 15.70
CA ALA A 193 27.10 4.22 16.73
C ALA A 193 26.01 3.65 17.64
N ALA A 194 25.09 4.48 18.12
CA ALA A 194 23.96 4.06 18.94
C ALA A 194 23.05 3.05 18.21
N ALA A 195 22.81 3.24 16.89
CA ALA A 195 22.07 2.30 16.09
C ALA A 195 22.78 0.94 15.99
N ILE A 196 24.09 0.93 15.75
CA ILE A 196 24.91 -0.26 15.60
C ILE A 196 25.03 -1.05 16.92
N GLU A 197 25.11 -0.36 18.05
CA GLU A 197 25.15 -0.97 19.39
C GLU A 197 23.89 -1.81 19.71
N THR A 198 22.77 -1.58 19.05
CA THR A 198 21.56 -2.40 19.22
C THR A 198 21.66 -3.78 18.60
N LEU A 199 22.68 -4.05 17.79
CA LEU A 199 22.87 -5.29 17.05
C LEU A 199 23.72 -6.31 17.81
N PRO A 200 23.45 -7.61 17.58
CA PRO A 200 24.39 -8.67 17.96
C PRO A 200 25.76 -8.45 17.31
N GLN A 201 26.84 -8.89 17.99
CA GLN A 201 28.21 -8.64 17.52
C GLN A 201 28.52 -9.23 16.14
N GLU A 202 27.83 -10.28 15.73
CA GLU A 202 28.04 -10.96 14.44
C GLU A 202 27.26 -10.31 13.29
N VAL A 203 26.34 -9.39 13.59
CA VAL A 203 25.48 -8.76 12.59
C VAL A 203 26.09 -7.44 12.12
N ARG A 204 26.33 -7.34 10.82
CA ARG A 204 26.89 -6.13 10.18
C ARG A 204 26.06 -5.78 8.96
N PRO A 205 25.15 -4.80 9.07
CA PRO A 205 24.38 -4.31 7.94
C PRO A 205 25.26 -3.49 6.98
N THR A 206 24.79 -3.30 5.77
CA THR A 206 25.24 -2.19 4.95
C THR A 206 24.33 -0.99 5.20
N ILE A 207 24.88 0.18 5.50
CA ILE A 207 24.12 1.41 5.64
C ILE A 207 24.11 2.15 4.30
N GLN A 208 22.92 2.51 3.82
CA GLN A 208 22.73 3.29 2.61
C GLN A 208 22.20 4.68 2.98
N SER A 209 22.88 5.72 2.51
CA SER A 209 22.47 7.11 2.71
C SER A 209 22.45 7.90 1.41
N ASP A 210 21.91 9.09 1.44
CA ASP A 210 22.15 10.10 0.41
C ASP A 210 23.56 10.75 0.55
N HIS A 211 23.80 11.79 -0.24
CA HIS A 211 25.07 12.56 -0.23
C HIS A 211 25.01 13.75 0.74
N GLY A 212 24.15 13.69 1.76
CA GLY A 212 24.08 14.73 2.79
C GLY A 212 25.42 14.92 3.51
N SER A 213 25.76 16.18 3.86
CA SER A 213 27.08 16.53 4.44
C SER A 213 27.43 15.72 5.69
N GLY A 214 26.45 15.38 6.53
CA GLY A 214 26.66 14.56 7.72
C GLY A 214 27.06 13.12 7.38
N PHE A 215 26.53 12.53 6.31
CA PHE A 215 26.81 11.16 5.88
C PHE A 215 28.11 10.99 5.09
N ILE A 216 28.60 12.05 4.44
CA ILE A 216 29.90 12.04 3.74
C ILE A 216 31.06 12.53 4.62
N ALA A 217 30.76 12.90 5.86
CA ALA A 217 31.77 13.37 6.83
C ALA A 217 32.74 12.24 7.20
N ARG A 218 34.00 12.62 7.50
CA ARG A 218 35.06 11.67 7.90
C ARG A 218 34.70 10.94 9.20
N GLU A 219 34.08 11.63 10.12
CA GLU A 219 33.61 11.12 11.42
C GLU A 219 32.62 9.97 11.21
N PHE A 220 31.64 10.14 10.33
CA PHE A 220 30.67 9.10 10.01
C PHE A 220 31.34 7.88 9.35
N ALA A 221 32.19 8.11 8.37
CA ALA A 221 32.94 7.04 7.71
C ALA A 221 33.87 6.28 8.67
N GLY A 222 34.52 7.01 9.59
CA GLY A 222 35.37 6.43 10.65
C GLY A 222 34.57 5.53 11.59
N THR A 223 33.45 6.00 12.12
CA THR A 223 32.56 5.24 13.01
C THR A 223 32.07 3.93 12.37
N LEU A 224 31.68 3.98 11.09
CA LEU A 224 31.23 2.78 10.38
C LEU A 224 32.38 1.79 10.15
N ALA A 225 33.56 2.29 9.77
CA ALA A 225 34.75 1.46 9.57
C ALA A 225 35.21 0.77 10.86
N GLU A 226 35.25 1.47 11.99
CA GLU A 226 35.58 0.92 13.30
C GLU A 226 34.57 -0.15 13.73
N SER A 227 33.30 0.00 13.38
CA SER A 227 32.23 -0.97 13.67
C SER A 227 32.17 -2.11 12.65
N GLY A 228 32.98 -2.11 11.59
CA GLY A 228 32.95 -3.09 10.53
C GLY A 228 31.67 -3.05 9.68
N VAL A 229 30.98 -1.92 9.63
CA VAL A 229 29.73 -1.71 8.91
C VAL A 229 29.99 -1.09 7.54
N GLY A 230 29.41 -1.68 6.48
CA GLY A 230 29.54 -1.16 5.13
C GLY A 230 28.73 0.12 4.91
N HIS A 231 29.25 1.05 4.10
CA HIS A 231 28.51 2.25 3.68
C HIS A 231 28.37 2.29 2.15
N THR A 232 27.18 2.59 1.69
CA THR A 232 26.89 2.82 0.28
C THR A 232 26.09 4.12 0.10
N LEU A 233 26.50 4.92 -0.87
CA LEU A 233 25.72 6.10 -1.25
C LEU A 233 24.71 5.75 -2.34
N ILE A 234 23.56 6.38 -2.33
CA ILE A 234 22.58 6.25 -3.42
C ILE A 234 23.21 6.74 -4.73
N ARG A 235 22.77 6.17 -5.84
CA ARG A 235 23.24 6.61 -7.16
C ARG A 235 22.79 8.04 -7.44
N PRO A 236 23.62 8.88 -8.04
CA PRO A 236 23.24 10.25 -8.42
C PRO A 236 21.94 10.22 -9.26
N HIS A 237 21.06 11.16 -8.99
CA HIS A 237 19.78 11.33 -9.69
C HIS A 237 18.84 10.10 -9.67
N THR A 238 19.03 9.17 -8.72
CA THR A 238 18.19 7.97 -8.58
C THR A 238 17.48 7.96 -7.22
N PRO A 239 16.46 8.82 -7.00
CA PRO A 239 15.75 8.90 -5.72
C PRO A 239 15.04 7.60 -5.35
N THR A 240 14.81 6.72 -6.33
CA THR A 240 14.20 5.41 -6.09
C THR A 240 15.05 4.46 -5.24
N ASP A 241 16.37 4.72 -5.14
CA ASP A 241 17.27 3.90 -4.33
C ASP A 241 17.00 4.12 -2.82
N ASN A 242 16.55 5.31 -2.43
CA ASN A 242 16.19 5.66 -1.05
C ASN A 242 14.67 5.62 -0.77
N GLY A 243 13.92 4.99 -1.65
CA GLY A 243 12.45 5.06 -1.65
C GLY A 243 11.76 4.46 -0.42
N ILE A 244 12.45 3.63 0.38
CA ILE A 244 11.90 3.05 1.62
C ILE A 244 11.88 4.13 2.71
N ILE A 245 13.01 4.78 2.95
CA ILE A 245 13.10 5.80 3.99
C ILE A 245 12.37 7.09 3.60
N GLU A 246 12.32 7.46 2.31
CA GLU A 246 11.46 8.56 1.84
C GLU A 246 9.98 8.30 2.14
N ARG A 247 9.53 7.06 1.91
CA ARG A 247 8.16 6.67 2.23
C ARG A 247 7.89 6.70 3.73
N TYR A 248 8.84 6.21 4.52
CA TYR A 248 8.80 6.27 5.97
C TYR A 248 8.70 7.72 6.44
N HIS A 249 9.60 8.61 6.01
CA HIS A 249 9.60 10.02 6.39
C HIS A 249 8.29 10.73 6.04
N ARG A 250 7.67 10.39 4.91
CA ARG A 250 6.35 10.93 4.56
C ARG A 250 5.29 10.48 5.57
N THR A 251 5.25 9.19 5.87
CA THR A 251 4.25 8.64 6.80
C THR A 251 4.40 9.16 8.21
N ILE A 252 5.65 9.18 8.73
CA ILE A 252 5.92 9.69 10.07
C ILE A 252 5.72 11.20 10.11
N GLY A 253 6.09 11.92 9.04
CA GLY A 253 5.87 13.35 8.94
C GLY A 253 4.39 13.73 9.01
N GLU A 254 3.53 13.04 8.24
CA GLU A 254 2.08 13.24 8.31
C GLU A 254 1.56 13.05 9.75
N LYS A 255 2.10 12.08 10.50
CA LYS A 255 1.73 11.83 11.89
C LYS A 255 2.30 12.87 12.88
N ILE A 256 3.52 13.32 12.65
CA ILE A 256 4.11 14.38 13.48
C ILE A 256 3.32 15.69 13.33
N GLU A 257 2.88 16.01 12.11
CA GLU A 257 2.10 17.21 11.80
C GLU A 257 0.69 17.22 12.44
N GLU A 258 0.18 16.06 12.87
CA GLU A 258 -1.06 15.95 13.67
C GLU A 258 -0.88 16.45 15.12
N HIS A 259 0.36 16.70 15.59
CA HIS A 259 0.70 17.08 16.95
C HIS A 259 1.30 18.49 17.02
N GLU A 260 0.89 19.27 18.01
CA GLU A 260 1.57 20.51 18.38
C GLU A 260 2.80 20.18 19.23
N LEU A 261 4.00 20.46 18.69
CA LEU A 261 5.26 20.20 19.37
C LEU A 261 5.72 21.48 20.14
N GLU A 262 5.63 21.43 21.46
CA GLU A 262 5.90 22.60 22.30
C GLU A 262 7.38 22.79 22.66
N ASP A 263 8.09 21.70 22.91
CA ASP A 263 9.50 21.70 23.24
C ASP A 263 10.23 20.45 22.74
N PHE A 264 11.55 20.44 22.86
CA PHE A 264 12.41 19.37 22.39
C PHE A 264 12.13 18.02 23.10
N THR A 265 11.88 18.04 24.40
CA THR A 265 11.68 16.85 25.22
C THR A 265 10.34 16.19 24.87
N GLN A 266 9.29 17.00 24.76
CA GLN A 266 7.96 16.55 24.33
C GLN A 266 8.03 16.03 22.88
N ALA A 267 8.71 16.73 21.99
CA ALA A 267 8.88 16.31 20.60
C ALA A 267 9.56 14.93 20.49
N LYS A 268 10.63 14.69 21.29
CA LYS A 268 11.27 13.37 21.36
C LYS A 268 10.28 12.28 21.80
N ALA A 269 9.49 12.54 22.84
CA ALA A 269 8.52 11.57 23.35
C ALA A 269 7.40 11.28 22.33
N VAL A 270 6.84 12.31 21.71
CA VAL A 270 5.81 12.17 20.67
C VAL A 270 6.33 11.37 19.49
N ILE A 271 7.49 11.72 18.95
CA ILE A 271 8.12 11.04 17.80
C ILE A 271 8.42 9.58 18.16
N ALA A 272 8.95 9.30 19.35
CA ALA A 272 9.20 7.93 19.80
C ALA A 272 7.90 7.11 19.86
N GLY A 273 6.82 7.67 20.37
CA GLY A 273 5.50 7.02 20.41
C GLY A 273 4.93 6.73 19.00
N ILE A 274 5.10 7.67 18.06
CA ILE A 274 4.67 7.48 16.65
C ILE A 274 5.47 6.35 16.01
N ILE A 275 6.78 6.30 16.20
CA ILE A 275 7.67 5.28 15.65
C ILE A 275 7.41 3.92 16.28
N ASP A 276 7.19 3.86 17.58
CA ASP A 276 6.80 2.63 18.28
C ASP A 276 5.49 2.07 17.72
N HIS A 277 4.49 2.92 17.52
CA HIS A 277 3.24 2.54 16.88
C HIS A 277 3.46 2.02 15.45
N ASP A 278 4.30 2.67 14.64
CA ASP A 278 4.62 2.23 13.28
C ASP A 278 5.30 0.86 13.28
N ASN A 279 6.26 0.63 14.17
CA ASN A 279 6.99 -0.62 14.29
C ASN A 279 6.14 -1.80 14.78
N HIS A 280 5.27 -1.57 15.77
CA HIS A 280 4.62 -2.64 16.52
C HIS A 280 3.12 -2.79 16.26
N ARG A 281 2.44 -1.80 15.69
CA ARG A 281 0.98 -1.82 15.55
C ARG A 281 0.49 -1.62 14.13
N ARG A 282 1.17 -0.77 13.35
CA ARG A 282 0.71 -0.45 12.01
C ARG A 282 0.94 -1.60 11.03
N LEU A 283 -0.09 -1.90 10.24
CA LEU A 283 -0.02 -2.89 9.17
C LEU A 283 0.55 -2.27 7.88
N HIS A 284 1.60 -2.86 7.33
CA HIS A 284 2.26 -2.37 6.13
C HIS A 284 1.86 -3.16 4.89
N SER A 285 1.32 -2.50 3.89
CA SER A 285 0.87 -3.15 2.65
C SER A 285 2.01 -3.84 1.87
N SER A 286 3.23 -3.33 1.96
CA SER A 286 4.43 -3.94 1.37
C SER A 286 4.88 -5.21 2.09
N LEU A 287 4.43 -5.42 3.32
CA LEU A 287 4.70 -6.58 4.18
C LEU A 287 3.49 -7.53 4.26
N SER A 288 2.69 -7.60 3.21
CA SER A 288 1.46 -8.40 3.21
C SER A 288 0.51 -8.07 4.36
N TYR A 289 0.47 -6.80 4.76
CA TYR A 289 -0.29 -6.30 5.92
C TYR A 289 0.11 -6.97 7.24
N LEU A 290 1.37 -7.35 7.40
CA LEU A 290 1.99 -7.61 8.69
C LEU A 290 2.68 -6.34 9.21
N ARG A 291 3.06 -6.35 10.48
CA ARG A 291 3.77 -5.25 11.14
C ARG A 291 5.27 -5.34 10.85
N PRO A 292 6.02 -4.25 10.88
CA PRO A 292 7.48 -4.27 10.77
C PRO A 292 8.14 -5.24 11.75
N VAL A 293 7.71 -5.28 13.01
CA VAL A 293 8.26 -6.18 14.03
C VAL A 293 8.09 -7.66 13.67
N ASP A 294 7.01 -8.03 12.98
CA ASP A 294 6.74 -9.41 12.57
C ASP A 294 7.77 -9.92 11.56
N TYR A 295 8.32 -9.01 10.73
CA TYR A 295 9.41 -9.30 9.79
C TYR A 295 10.79 -9.13 10.39
N TYR A 296 10.95 -8.22 11.37
CA TYR A 296 12.25 -7.90 11.92
C TYR A 296 12.73 -8.91 12.97
N ARG A 297 11.84 -9.31 13.88
CA ARG A 297 12.16 -10.24 14.99
C ARG A 297 11.17 -11.39 15.11
N GLY A 298 10.15 -11.44 14.27
CA GLY A 298 9.12 -12.48 14.28
C GLY A 298 9.30 -13.53 13.18
N ASP A 299 8.24 -14.30 12.95
CA ASP A 299 8.14 -15.28 11.86
C ASP A 299 6.96 -14.93 10.93
N PRO A 300 7.21 -14.14 9.88
CA PRO A 300 6.16 -13.75 8.93
C PRO A 300 5.55 -14.95 8.19
N THR A 301 6.31 -16.04 8.02
CA THR A 301 5.84 -17.24 7.30
C THR A 301 4.74 -17.92 8.07
N THR A 302 4.94 -18.14 9.36
CA THR A 302 3.95 -18.73 10.27
C THR A 302 2.71 -17.87 10.37
N LEU A 303 2.87 -16.55 10.55
CA LEU A 303 1.73 -15.62 10.64
C LEU A 303 0.88 -15.61 9.35
N LEU A 304 1.52 -15.63 8.18
CA LEU A 304 0.83 -15.71 6.89
C LEU A 304 0.13 -17.06 6.69
N ALA A 305 0.72 -18.15 7.20
CA ALA A 305 0.08 -19.47 7.17
C ALA A 305 -1.15 -19.52 8.07
N GLU A 306 -1.09 -18.94 9.27
CA GLU A 306 -2.25 -18.83 10.18
C GLU A 306 -3.38 -18.01 9.57
N ARG A 307 -3.09 -16.86 8.94
CA ARG A 307 -4.09 -16.07 8.23
C ARG A 307 -4.79 -16.88 7.12
N ARG A 308 -4.01 -17.66 6.35
CA ARG A 308 -4.57 -18.56 5.32
C ARG A 308 -5.49 -19.62 5.94
N ARG A 309 -5.07 -20.22 7.05
CA ARG A 309 -5.86 -21.22 7.77
C ARG A 309 -7.20 -20.63 8.26
N LYS A 310 -7.17 -19.44 8.91
CA LYS A 310 -8.40 -18.75 9.37
C LYS A 310 -9.36 -18.48 8.21
N LEU A 311 -8.84 -18.00 7.07
CA LEU A 311 -9.68 -17.76 5.89
C LEU A 311 -10.27 -19.05 5.31
N GLN A 312 -9.54 -20.16 5.32
CA GLN A 312 -10.04 -21.45 4.87
C GLN A 312 -11.13 -21.99 5.80
N GLN A 313 -10.91 -21.98 7.11
CA GLN A 313 -11.90 -22.38 8.10
C GLN A 313 -13.20 -21.57 7.96
N ALA A 314 -13.10 -20.26 7.79
CA ALA A 314 -14.28 -19.43 7.58
C ALA A 314 -15.02 -19.75 6.27
N ARG A 315 -14.33 -20.21 5.22
CA ARG A 315 -14.98 -20.69 3.98
C ARG A 315 -15.71 -22.01 4.19
N GLU A 316 -15.15 -22.91 4.99
CA GLU A 316 -15.76 -24.21 5.30
C GLU A 316 -17.02 -24.04 6.13
N LEU A 317 -17.02 -23.11 7.11
CA LEU A 317 -18.20 -22.80 7.93
C LEU A 317 -19.36 -22.15 7.13
N ARG A 318 -19.10 -21.62 5.93
CA ARG A 318 -20.12 -21.04 5.05
C ARG A 318 -20.72 -22.04 4.06
N LYS A 319 -20.20 -23.27 4.00
CA LYS A 319 -20.79 -24.37 3.22
C LYS A 319 -22.02 -24.92 3.90
#